data_95b611d5efd7ec35ebc89c08dfd0a0d8
#
_entry.id   95b611d5efd7ec35ebc89c08dfd0a0d8
#
_cell.length_a   1.000
_cell.length_b   1.000
_cell.length_c   1.000
_cell.angle_alpha   90.00
_cell.angle_beta   90.00
_cell.angle_gamma   90.00
#
_symmetry.space_group_name_H-M   'P 1'
#
loop_
_entity.id
_entity.type
_entity.pdbx_description
1 polymer ?
#
loop_
_entity_poly.entity_id
_entity_poly.type
_entity_poly.pdbx_seq_one_letter_code
_entity_poly.pdbx_strand_id
1 'polypeptide(L)'
;MKEITTEKNILTENSELLQKYFKDISKYPIYKGEEQVELARQMRAGDKKAREKLINSNLRFVVTCAKQFVGQGVPLVDLINSGNLGLIQSVEKYDPDKGYHFISYAVWYIRREIIRSIYNTGRTIRYPITYISKITKVKKAFDDFVSKYQRKPTDEELIKLTNITQKQYNAVVLNKSYCQSIDTPVTEDGKSTVEDILTEDIKPFSDSFTKDAVSTALKILNPREYKVITEYYGLDGQFERPIKEIAKEMGLGDERVRQLRKEAVKKLSKRCGKTLKTLL
;
A
#
# COMPACT_ATOMS: atom_id res chain seq x y z
N MET A 1 13.14 2.95 23.94
CA MET A 1 13.74 1.69 24.40
C MET A 1 12.76 0.50 24.49
N LYS A 2 11.50 0.63 24.03
CA LYS A 2 10.46 -0.43 24.06
C LYS A 2 10.13 -1.07 22.70
N GLU A 3 10.68 -0.57 21.60
CA GLU A 3 10.50 -1.20 20.27
C GLU A 3 11.18 -2.58 20.13
N ILE A 4 12.11 -2.89 21.00
CA ILE A 4 12.87 -4.14 21.00
C ILE A 4 12.04 -5.35 21.48
N THR A 5 10.92 -5.11 22.19
CA THR A 5 10.16 -6.21 22.83
C THR A 5 9.20 -6.89 21.84
N THR A 6 8.62 -6.14 20.91
CA THR A 6 7.66 -6.70 19.92
C THR A 6 8.41 -7.48 18.82
N GLU A 7 9.58 -6.99 18.40
CA GLU A 7 10.44 -7.73 17.46
C GLU A 7 11.02 -9.02 18.08
N LYS A 8 11.29 -9.04 19.38
CA LYS A 8 11.77 -10.26 20.08
C LYS A 8 10.72 -11.36 20.10
N ASN A 9 9.42 -11.05 20.24
CA ASN A 9 8.39 -12.09 20.27
C ASN A 9 8.13 -12.70 18.88
N ILE A 10 8.19 -11.89 17.80
CA ILE A 10 8.10 -12.40 16.43
C ILE A 10 9.32 -13.24 16.05
N LEU A 11 10.50 -12.90 16.59
CA LEU A 11 11.72 -13.68 16.42
C LEU A 11 11.70 -15.01 17.20
N THR A 12 10.96 -15.11 18.33
CA THR A 12 10.91 -16.35 19.12
C THR A 12 9.99 -17.40 18.52
N GLU A 13 8.80 -17.08 18.02
CA GLU A 13 7.93 -18.05 17.33
C GLU A 13 8.53 -18.55 16.01
N ASN A 14 9.19 -17.69 15.24
CA ASN A 14 9.95 -18.10 14.06
C ASN A 14 11.26 -18.83 14.40
N SER A 15 11.76 -18.76 15.64
CA SER A 15 13.04 -19.37 16.02
C SER A 15 12.98 -20.89 16.04
N GLU A 16 11.91 -21.48 16.52
CA GLU A 16 11.76 -22.95 16.58
C GLU A 16 11.64 -23.56 15.18
N LEU A 17 10.83 -22.97 14.31
CA LEU A 17 10.69 -23.40 12.91
C LEU A 17 12.01 -23.26 12.16
N LEU A 18 12.72 -22.16 12.35
CA LEU A 18 14.03 -21.93 11.75
C LEU A 18 15.08 -22.90 12.28
N GLN A 19 15.11 -23.16 13.58
CA GLN A 19 16.03 -24.12 14.16
C GLN A 19 15.80 -25.54 13.61
N LYS A 20 14.53 -25.96 13.50
CA LYS A 20 14.16 -27.23 12.88
C LYS A 20 14.62 -27.28 11.41
N TYR A 21 14.35 -26.23 10.64
CA TYR A 21 14.80 -26.14 9.26
C TYR A 21 16.33 -26.21 9.16
N PHE A 22 17.08 -25.47 9.99
CA PHE A 22 18.54 -25.51 9.98
C PHE A 22 19.09 -26.89 10.35
N LYS A 23 18.46 -27.58 11.29
CA LYS A 23 18.81 -28.96 11.65
C LYS A 23 18.57 -29.91 10.47
N ASP A 24 17.49 -29.69 9.70
CA ASP A 24 17.19 -30.54 8.55
C ASP A 24 18.14 -30.29 7.38
N ILE A 25 18.43 -29.03 7.04
CA ILE A 25 19.38 -28.73 5.96
C ILE A 25 20.82 -29.10 6.30
N SER A 26 21.19 -29.20 7.59
CA SER A 26 22.51 -29.60 8.00
C SER A 26 22.84 -31.09 7.75
N LYS A 27 21.79 -31.92 7.57
CA LYS A 27 21.94 -33.35 7.26
C LYS A 27 22.44 -33.58 5.83
N TYR A 28 22.28 -32.63 4.93
CA TYR A 28 22.69 -32.79 3.54
C TYR A 28 24.20 -32.50 3.36
N PRO A 29 24.92 -33.36 2.61
CA PRO A 29 26.33 -33.16 2.33
C PRO A 29 26.52 -31.94 1.41
N ILE A 30 27.67 -31.28 1.54
CA ILE A 30 28.06 -30.18 0.68
C ILE A 30 28.95 -30.73 -0.43
N TYR A 31 28.49 -30.65 -1.69
CA TYR A 31 29.31 -31.01 -2.84
C TYR A 31 30.15 -29.82 -3.31
N LYS A 32 31.38 -30.10 -3.74
CA LYS A 32 32.30 -29.06 -4.20
C LYS A 32 32.38 -29.07 -5.75
N GLY A 33 32.73 -27.92 -6.33
CA GLY A 33 33.06 -27.66 -7.73
C GLY A 33 32.75 -28.76 -8.75
N GLU A 34 33.65 -29.71 -8.91
CA GLU A 34 33.55 -30.80 -9.91
C GLU A 34 32.37 -31.74 -9.65
N GLU A 35 32.07 -32.04 -8.38
CA GLU A 35 30.94 -32.89 -8.00
C GLU A 35 29.60 -32.24 -8.37
N GLN A 36 29.51 -30.91 -8.23
CA GLN A 36 28.30 -30.17 -8.64
C GLN A 36 28.14 -30.18 -10.15
N VAL A 37 29.21 -30.10 -10.92
CA VAL A 37 29.18 -30.17 -12.38
C VAL A 37 28.73 -31.56 -12.81
N GLU A 38 29.23 -32.63 -12.18
CA GLU A 38 28.82 -34.01 -12.49
C GLU A 38 27.33 -34.25 -12.15
N LEU A 39 26.85 -33.79 -10.97
CA LEU A 39 25.43 -33.84 -10.62
C LEU A 39 24.55 -33.06 -11.61
N ALA A 40 25.04 -31.94 -12.12
CA ALA A 40 24.31 -31.16 -13.12
C ALA A 40 24.25 -31.87 -14.48
N ARG A 41 25.29 -32.60 -14.87
CA ARG A 41 25.27 -33.45 -16.08
C ARG A 41 24.29 -34.60 -15.94
N GLN A 42 24.31 -35.31 -14.80
CA GLN A 42 23.35 -36.39 -14.50
C GLN A 42 21.89 -35.89 -14.50
N MET A 43 21.65 -34.70 -13.94
CA MET A 43 20.34 -34.07 -13.98
C MET A 43 19.89 -33.79 -15.41
N ARG A 44 20.76 -33.30 -16.30
CA ARG A 44 20.44 -33.10 -17.74
C ARG A 44 20.13 -34.42 -18.46
N ALA A 45 20.74 -35.52 -18.03
CA ALA A 45 20.40 -36.84 -18.50
C ALA A 45 19.05 -37.37 -17.98
N GLY A 46 18.35 -36.61 -17.13
CA GLY A 46 17.03 -36.93 -16.60
C GLY A 46 16.99 -37.51 -15.19
N ASP A 47 18.11 -37.56 -14.48
CA ASP A 47 18.17 -38.08 -13.10
C ASP A 47 17.57 -37.08 -12.11
N LYS A 48 16.35 -37.40 -11.61
CA LYS A 48 15.66 -36.63 -10.57
C LYS A 48 16.40 -36.62 -9.23
N LYS A 49 17.10 -37.72 -8.89
CA LYS A 49 17.85 -37.80 -7.64
C LYS A 49 19.07 -36.88 -7.65
N ALA A 50 19.76 -36.76 -8.80
CA ALA A 50 20.85 -35.80 -8.98
C ALA A 50 20.36 -34.35 -8.83
N ARG A 51 19.17 -34.02 -9.38
CA ARG A 51 18.53 -32.72 -9.19
C ARG A 51 18.27 -32.40 -7.72
N GLU A 52 17.68 -33.33 -6.98
CA GLU A 52 17.40 -33.16 -5.55
C GLU A 52 18.69 -32.99 -4.73
N LYS A 53 19.73 -33.80 -5.02
CA LYS A 53 21.03 -33.67 -4.35
C LYS A 53 21.66 -32.30 -4.60
N LEU A 54 21.60 -31.79 -5.83
CA LEU A 54 22.15 -30.49 -6.18
C LEU A 54 21.40 -29.35 -5.47
N ILE A 55 20.07 -29.42 -5.37
CA ILE A 55 19.27 -28.44 -4.63
C ILE A 55 19.61 -28.50 -3.14
N ASN A 56 19.51 -29.69 -2.53
CA ASN A 56 19.64 -29.85 -1.09
C ASN A 56 21.03 -29.45 -0.56
N SER A 57 22.08 -29.72 -1.33
CA SER A 57 23.45 -29.32 -0.97
C SER A 57 23.68 -27.81 -0.92
N ASN A 58 22.83 -27.02 -1.63
CA ASN A 58 22.97 -25.58 -1.73
C ASN A 58 21.97 -24.77 -0.88
N LEU A 59 21.05 -25.44 -0.13
CA LEU A 59 20.07 -24.75 0.74
C LEU A 59 20.76 -23.88 1.81
N ARG A 60 21.89 -24.32 2.35
CA ARG A 60 22.67 -23.54 3.33
C ARG A 60 23.17 -22.21 2.75
N PHE A 61 23.54 -22.22 1.47
CA PHE A 61 23.95 -21.00 0.77
C PHE A 61 22.79 -20.02 0.59
N VAL A 62 21.58 -20.51 0.32
CA VAL A 62 20.37 -19.68 0.25
C VAL A 62 20.14 -18.94 1.57
N VAL A 63 20.29 -19.62 2.71
CA VAL A 63 20.16 -18.99 4.04
C VAL A 63 21.18 -17.85 4.20
N THR A 64 22.42 -18.05 3.76
CA THR A 64 23.46 -17.01 3.83
C THR A 64 23.09 -15.79 2.96
N CYS A 65 22.53 -16.03 1.78
CA CYS A 65 22.03 -14.95 0.92
C CYS A 65 20.83 -14.23 1.55
N ALA A 66 19.85 -14.98 2.10
CA ALA A 66 18.65 -14.41 2.68
C ALA A 66 18.94 -13.53 3.90
N LYS A 67 19.91 -13.88 4.72
CA LYS A 67 20.34 -13.09 5.89
C LYS A 67 20.77 -11.67 5.53
N GLN A 68 21.27 -11.42 4.31
CA GLN A 68 21.68 -10.09 3.86
C GLN A 68 20.49 -9.13 3.65
N PHE A 69 19.28 -9.66 3.57
CA PHE A 69 18.04 -8.92 3.28
C PHE A 69 17.08 -8.82 4.48
N VAL A 70 17.51 -9.26 5.65
CA VAL A 70 16.73 -9.15 6.90
C VAL A 70 16.47 -7.67 7.24
N GLY A 71 15.30 -7.38 7.82
CA GLY A 71 14.92 -6.01 8.21
C GLY A 71 14.26 -5.18 7.10
N GLN A 72 13.92 -5.78 5.95
CA GLN A 72 13.26 -5.10 4.83
C GLN A 72 11.74 -5.36 4.77
N GLY A 73 11.11 -5.66 5.92
CA GLY A 73 9.65 -5.84 6.03
C GLY A 73 9.17 -7.25 5.66
N VAL A 74 10.08 -8.19 5.39
CA VAL A 74 9.74 -9.60 5.11
C VAL A 74 10.43 -10.50 6.13
N PRO A 75 9.73 -11.46 6.76
CA PRO A 75 10.30 -12.43 7.67
C PRO A 75 11.42 -13.26 7.02
N LEU A 76 12.44 -13.67 7.80
CA LEU A 76 13.54 -14.46 7.28
C LEU A 76 13.08 -15.79 6.66
N VAL A 77 12.04 -16.41 7.20
CA VAL A 77 11.47 -17.67 6.67
C VAL A 77 10.99 -17.47 5.23
N ASP A 78 10.30 -16.38 4.96
CA ASP A 78 9.75 -16.07 3.64
C ASP A 78 10.86 -15.68 2.64
N LEU A 79 11.90 -14.98 3.13
CA LEU A 79 13.09 -14.69 2.33
C LEU A 79 13.83 -15.98 1.93
N ILE A 80 13.96 -16.93 2.85
CA ILE A 80 14.56 -18.24 2.57
C ILE A 80 13.71 -18.99 1.54
N ASN A 81 12.39 -19.05 1.71
CA ASN A 81 11.51 -19.74 0.79
C ASN A 81 11.57 -19.14 -0.63
N SER A 82 11.59 -17.81 -0.72
CA SER A 82 11.76 -17.11 -2.00
C SER A 82 13.14 -17.40 -2.62
N GLY A 83 14.18 -17.44 -1.80
CA GLY A 83 15.52 -17.82 -2.24
C GLY A 83 15.58 -19.27 -2.74
N ASN A 84 14.89 -20.20 -2.07
CA ASN A 84 14.80 -21.60 -2.49
C ASN A 84 14.11 -21.72 -3.85
N LEU A 85 13.06 -20.93 -4.13
CA LEU A 85 12.45 -20.88 -5.46
C LEU A 85 13.44 -20.40 -6.51
N GLY A 86 14.25 -19.38 -6.19
CA GLY A 86 15.32 -18.91 -7.06
C GLY A 86 16.38 -19.99 -7.31
N LEU A 87 16.78 -20.74 -6.28
CA LEU A 87 17.69 -21.87 -6.41
C LEU A 87 17.14 -22.94 -7.35
N ILE A 88 15.88 -23.35 -7.19
CA ILE A 88 15.23 -24.36 -8.04
C ILE A 88 15.23 -23.90 -9.51
N GLN A 89 14.86 -22.64 -9.78
CA GLN A 89 14.90 -22.09 -11.13
C GLN A 89 16.32 -22.06 -11.74
N SER A 90 17.32 -21.80 -10.89
CA SER A 90 18.72 -21.79 -11.33
C SER A 90 19.22 -23.19 -11.72
N VAL A 91 18.82 -24.21 -10.96
CA VAL A 91 19.16 -25.61 -11.24
C VAL A 91 18.65 -26.03 -12.63
N GLU A 92 17.43 -25.68 -12.97
CA GLU A 92 16.81 -26.02 -14.27
C GLU A 92 17.52 -25.36 -15.47
N LYS A 93 18.11 -24.20 -15.26
CA LYS A 93 18.73 -23.38 -16.32
C LYS A 93 20.24 -23.44 -16.37
N TYR A 94 20.86 -24.09 -15.38
CA TYR A 94 22.30 -24.15 -15.28
C TYR A 94 22.90 -25.04 -16.38
N ASP A 95 23.94 -24.54 -17.01
CA ASP A 95 24.73 -25.25 -18.03
C ASP A 95 26.13 -25.58 -17.49
N PRO A 96 26.40 -26.85 -17.18
CA PRO A 96 27.70 -27.27 -16.64
C PRO A 96 28.86 -27.12 -17.65
N ASP A 97 28.58 -27.10 -18.95
CA ASP A 97 29.62 -27.07 -19.97
C ASP A 97 30.17 -25.66 -20.23
N LYS A 98 29.56 -24.65 -19.63
CA LYS A 98 30.02 -23.24 -19.72
C LYS A 98 31.18 -22.88 -18.79
N GLY A 99 31.67 -23.79 -17.94
CA GLY A 99 32.88 -23.63 -17.16
C GLY A 99 32.78 -22.77 -15.90
N TYR A 100 31.58 -22.22 -15.51
CA TYR A 100 31.45 -21.51 -14.25
C TYR A 100 30.84 -22.38 -13.16
N HIS A 101 31.24 -22.09 -11.91
CA HIS A 101 30.67 -22.77 -10.74
C HIS A 101 29.17 -22.51 -10.61
N PHE A 102 28.41 -23.53 -10.25
CA PHE A 102 26.96 -23.45 -10.06
C PHE A 102 26.55 -22.30 -9.10
N ILE A 103 27.24 -22.14 -7.97
CA ILE A 103 26.93 -21.10 -6.97
C ILE A 103 27.02 -19.69 -7.56
N SER A 104 28.03 -19.42 -8.40
CA SER A 104 28.21 -18.13 -9.06
C SER A 104 27.04 -17.77 -10.00
N TYR A 105 26.46 -18.80 -10.62
CA TYR A 105 25.25 -18.63 -11.43
C TYR A 105 23.98 -18.53 -10.59
N ALA A 106 23.82 -19.42 -9.60
CA ALA A 106 22.63 -19.51 -8.77
C ALA A 106 22.38 -18.24 -7.92
N VAL A 107 23.43 -17.56 -7.48
CA VAL A 107 23.32 -16.35 -6.63
C VAL A 107 22.45 -15.27 -7.26
N TRP A 108 22.48 -15.10 -8.57
CA TRP A 108 21.68 -14.12 -9.29
C TRP A 108 20.19 -14.44 -9.26
N TYR A 109 19.83 -15.73 -9.41
CA TYR A 109 18.45 -16.19 -9.32
C TYR A 109 17.91 -16.09 -7.89
N ILE A 110 18.71 -16.51 -6.91
CA ILE A 110 18.37 -16.44 -5.49
C ILE A 110 18.08 -14.98 -5.09
N ARG A 111 19.03 -14.08 -5.38
CA ARG A 111 18.87 -12.64 -5.05
C ARG A 111 17.67 -12.02 -5.78
N ARG A 112 17.47 -12.36 -7.04
CA ARG A 112 16.34 -11.85 -7.82
C ARG A 112 15.00 -12.22 -7.20
N GLU A 113 14.81 -13.47 -6.80
CA GLU A 113 13.54 -13.90 -6.20
C GLU A 113 13.35 -13.34 -4.78
N ILE A 114 14.42 -13.22 -3.99
CA ILE A 114 14.38 -12.55 -2.69
C ILE A 114 13.96 -11.07 -2.84
N ILE A 115 14.60 -10.32 -3.73
CA ILE A 115 14.27 -8.91 -3.98
C ILE A 115 12.85 -8.78 -4.51
N ARG A 116 12.41 -9.69 -5.39
CA ARG A 116 11.05 -9.72 -5.90
C ARG A 116 10.02 -9.93 -4.78
N SER A 117 10.30 -10.84 -3.85
CA SER A 117 9.47 -11.05 -2.66
C SER A 117 9.38 -9.77 -1.81
N ILE A 118 10.49 -9.13 -1.52
CA ILE A 118 10.54 -7.88 -0.76
C ILE A 118 9.69 -6.79 -1.44
N TYR A 119 9.76 -6.66 -2.76
CA TYR A 119 8.96 -5.67 -3.49
C TYR A 119 7.47 -5.98 -3.48
N ASN A 120 7.10 -7.26 -3.44
CA ASN A 120 5.70 -7.68 -3.46
C ASN A 120 5.04 -7.67 -2.07
N THR A 121 5.77 -8.04 -1.01
CA THR A 121 5.21 -8.30 0.32
C THR A 121 5.84 -7.51 1.44
N GLY A 122 6.95 -6.81 1.20
CA GLY A 122 7.67 -6.05 2.24
C GLY A 122 6.96 -4.77 2.73
N ARG A 123 5.82 -4.41 2.13
CA ARG A 123 5.01 -3.26 2.54
C ARG A 123 3.54 -3.63 2.61
N THR A 124 2.83 -3.08 3.59
CA THR A 124 1.37 -3.23 3.73
C THR A 124 0.63 -2.75 2.48
N ILE A 125 1.03 -1.61 1.92
CA ILE A 125 0.53 -1.12 0.63
C ILE A 125 1.52 -1.53 -0.45
N ARG A 126 1.06 -2.39 -1.37
CA ARG A 126 1.87 -2.85 -2.50
C ARG A 126 2.05 -1.76 -3.54
N TYR A 127 3.31 -1.52 -3.94
CA TYR A 127 3.67 -0.64 -5.04
C TYR A 127 4.22 -1.42 -6.24
N PRO A 128 4.02 -0.92 -7.48
CA PRO A 128 4.68 -1.50 -8.66
C PRO A 128 6.21 -1.44 -8.54
N ILE A 129 6.91 -2.46 -9.07
CA ILE A 129 8.38 -2.55 -9.01
C ILE A 129 9.07 -1.32 -9.62
N THR A 130 8.52 -0.80 -10.73
CA THR A 130 9.02 0.42 -11.37
C THR A 130 8.96 1.63 -10.45
N TYR A 131 7.99 1.68 -9.55
CA TYR A 131 7.85 2.75 -8.58
C TYR A 131 8.86 2.62 -7.44
N ILE A 132 9.02 1.42 -6.91
CA ILE A 132 10.00 1.13 -5.84
C ILE A 132 11.42 1.40 -6.33
N SER A 133 11.75 1.06 -7.58
CA SER A 133 13.06 1.36 -8.16
C SER A 133 13.36 2.87 -8.20
N LYS A 134 12.33 3.71 -8.44
CA LYS A 134 12.48 5.17 -8.37
C LYS A 134 12.72 5.67 -6.95
N ILE A 135 11.97 5.14 -5.96
CA ILE A 135 12.20 5.45 -4.54
C ILE A 135 13.64 5.12 -4.15
N THR A 136 14.11 3.92 -4.49
CA THR A 136 15.48 3.47 -4.18
C THR A 136 16.53 4.35 -4.86
N LYS A 137 16.29 4.75 -6.13
CA LYS A 137 17.17 5.64 -6.88
C LYS A 137 17.27 7.03 -6.24
N VAL A 138 16.12 7.59 -5.82
CA VAL A 138 16.09 8.91 -5.13
C VAL A 138 16.78 8.81 -3.78
N LYS A 139 16.52 7.74 -3.00
CA LYS A 139 17.18 7.54 -1.70
C LYS A 139 18.69 7.44 -1.86
N LYS A 140 19.16 6.62 -2.79
CA LYS A 140 20.61 6.48 -3.06
C LYS A 140 21.25 7.82 -3.46
N ALA A 141 20.61 8.55 -4.37
CA ALA A 141 21.11 9.88 -4.79
C ALA A 141 21.16 10.87 -3.62
N PHE A 142 20.18 10.81 -2.70
CA PHE A 142 20.15 11.59 -1.47
C PHE A 142 21.34 11.24 -0.55
N ASP A 143 21.55 9.95 -0.29
CA ASP A 143 22.60 9.47 0.61
C ASP A 143 23.99 9.79 0.03
N ASP A 144 24.20 9.57 -1.28
CA ASP A 144 25.44 9.92 -1.99
C ASP A 144 25.72 11.43 -1.95
N PHE A 145 24.69 12.27 -2.12
CA PHE A 145 24.82 13.72 -2.06
C PHE A 145 25.20 14.21 -0.66
N VAL A 146 24.51 13.70 0.39
CA VAL A 146 24.81 14.05 1.78
C VAL A 146 26.24 13.63 2.15
N SER A 147 26.67 12.44 1.73
CA SER A 147 28.04 11.97 1.96
C SER A 147 29.09 12.88 1.30
N LYS A 148 28.80 13.39 0.10
CA LYS A 148 29.75 14.22 -0.68
C LYS A 148 29.79 15.67 -0.24
N TYR A 149 28.61 16.27 0.02
CA TYR A 149 28.50 17.72 0.25
C TYR A 149 28.19 18.09 1.69
N GLN A 150 27.99 17.11 2.60
CA GLN A 150 27.70 17.31 4.03
C GLN A 150 26.49 18.24 4.28
N ARG A 151 25.58 18.34 3.30
CA ARG A 151 24.31 19.06 3.39
C ARG A 151 23.17 18.29 2.74
N LYS A 152 21.93 18.63 3.09
CA LYS A 152 20.77 18.05 2.42
C LYS A 152 20.62 18.62 1.00
N PRO A 153 20.34 17.79 -0.01
CA PRO A 153 20.06 18.26 -1.37
C PRO A 153 18.69 18.96 -1.44
N THR A 154 18.55 19.91 -2.36
CA THR A 154 17.25 20.47 -2.72
C THR A 154 16.49 19.51 -3.65
N ASP A 155 15.16 19.70 -3.75
CA ASP A 155 14.33 18.87 -4.62
C ASP A 155 14.76 18.96 -6.08
N GLU A 156 15.16 20.16 -6.54
CA GLU A 156 15.65 20.38 -7.90
C GLU A 156 16.97 19.63 -8.17
N GLU A 157 17.87 19.62 -7.19
CA GLU A 157 19.13 18.87 -7.28
C GLU A 157 18.89 17.36 -7.38
N LEU A 158 17.96 16.83 -6.58
CA LEU A 158 17.59 15.42 -6.66
C LEU A 158 16.95 15.03 -7.98
N ILE A 159 16.08 15.88 -8.52
CA ILE A 159 15.46 15.66 -9.83
C ILE A 159 16.50 15.62 -10.93
N LYS A 160 17.45 16.57 -10.93
CA LYS A 160 18.56 16.61 -11.90
C LYS A 160 19.46 15.37 -11.80
N LEU A 161 19.83 14.96 -10.57
CA LEU A 161 20.70 13.80 -10.33
C LEU A 161 20.03 12.47 -10.71
N THR A 162 18.72 12.36 -10.51
CA THR A 162 18.00 11.11 -10.75
C THR A 162 17.39 11.00 -12.14
N ASN A 163 17.35 12.08 -12.92
CA ASN A 163 16.66 12.16 -14.22
C ASN A 163 15.18 11.71 -14.15
N ILE A 164 14.49 12.10 -13.07
CA ILE A 164 13.07 11.80 -12.84
C ILE A 164 12.29 13.09 -13.10
N THR A 165 11.08 12.99 -13.67
CA THR A 165 10.23 14.17 -13.87
C THR A 165 9.70 14.68 -12.53
N GLN A 166 9.41 16.01 -12.43
CA GLN A 166 8.84 16.64 -11.24
C GLN A 166 7.58 15.90 -10.73
N LYS A 167 6.69 15.51 -11.64
CA LYS A 167 5.46 14.75 -11.30
C LYS A 167 5.78 13.41 -10.64
N GLN A 168 6.78 12.69 -11.14
CA GLN A 168 7.22 11.41 -10.58
C GLN A 168 7.92 11.59 -9.23
N TYR A 169 8.72 12.65 -9.08
CA TYR A 169 9.38 12.99 -7.83
C TYR A 169 8.35 13.30 -6.73
N ASN A 170 7.37 14.17 -7.01
CA ASN A 170 6.29 14.48 -6.06
C ASN A 170 5.54 13.21 -5.62
N ALA A 171 5.23 12.32 -6.55
CA ALA A 171 4.61 11.04 -6.21
C ALA A 171 5.51 10.21 -5.27
N VAL A 172 6.82 10.12 -5.53
CA VAL A 172 7.78 9.40 -4.67
C VAL A 172 7.84 9.99 -3.26
N VAL A 173 7.84 11.32 -3.13
CA VAL A 173 7.90 12.01 -1.83
C VAL A 173 6.63 11.79 -1.03
N LEU A 174 5.45 11.91 -1.66
CA LEU A 174 4.14 11.69 -1.00
C LEU A 174 3.99 10.26 -0.46
N ASN A 175 4.53 9.26 -1.16
CA ASN A 175 4.37 7.85 -0.79
C ASN A 175 5.62 7.25 -0.11
N LYS A 176 6.53 8.09 0.38
CA LYS A 176 7.73 7.65 1.11
C LYS A 176 7.40 7.07 2.49
N SER A 177 6.27 7.44 3.05
CA SER A 177 5.86 7.06 4.42
C SER A 177 5.54 5.57 4.51
N TYR A 178 5.97 4.96 5.61
CA TYR A 178 5.52 3.63 6.02
C TYR A 178 4.19 3.76 6.76
N CYS A 179 3.36 2.71 6.68
CA CYS A 179 2.16 2.63 7.49
C CYS A 179 2.57 2.50 8.97
N GLN A 180 1.91 3.26 9.83
CA GLN A 180 2.04 3.14 11.27
C GLN A 180 0.91 2.24 11.79
N SER A 181 1.17 1.40 12.78
CA SER A 181 0.12 0.60 13.42
C SER A 181 -0.79 1.52 14.22
N ILE A 182 -2.09 1.31 14.11
CA ILE A 182 -3.10 2.00 14.92
C ILE A 182 -3.07 1.55 16.38
N ASP A 183 -2.57 0.34 16.68
CA ASP A 183 -2.39 -0.19 18.03
C ASP A 183 -1.17 0.38 18.75
N THR A 184 -0.41 1.29 18.09
CA THR A 184 0.77 1.88 18.73
C THR A 184 0.34 2.73 19.93
N PRO A 185 0.87 2.47 21.16
CA PRO A 185 0.55 3.26 22.32
C PRO A 185 1.07 4.70 22.16
N VAL A 186 0.23 5.68 22.45
CA VAL A 186 0.57 7.11 22.35
C VAL A 186 1.05 7.66 23.70
N THR A 187 0.55 7.08 24.81
CA THR A 187 0.94 7.46 26.17
C THR A 187 1.97 6.48 26.72
N GLU A 188 2.84 6.97 27.61
CA GLU A 188 3.84 6.12 28.28
C GLU A 188 3.20 5.01 29.13
N ASP A 189 2.00 5.25 29.65
CA ASP A 189 1.21 4.29 30.43
C ASP A 189 0.59 3.17 29.56
N GLY A 190 0.67 3.28 28.24
CA GLY A 190 0.17 2.28 27.30
C GLY A 190 -1.36 2.11 27.26
N LYS A 191 -2.12 3.02 27.89
CA LYS A 191 -3.58 2.95 27.99
C LYS A 191 -4.32 3.48 26.75
N SER A 192 -3.72 4.40 26.02
CA SER A 192 -4.30 5.00 24.82
C SER A 192 -3.48 4.64 23.60
N THR A 193 -4.16 4.20 22.56
CA THR A 193 -3.58 3.85 21.25
C THR A 193 -3.80 4.96 20.23
N VAL A 194 -3.15 4.88 19.06
CA VAL A 194 -3.42 5.80 17.94
C VAL A 194 -4.87 5.69 17.49
N GLU A 195 -5.48 4.51 17.57
CA GLU A 195 -6.90 4.27 17.26
C GLU A 195 -7.82 5.15 18.10
N ASP A 196 -7.57 5.28 19.40
CA ASP A 196 -8.40 6.08 20.31
C ASP A 196 -8.39 7.59 19.98
N ILE A 197 -7.34 8.04 19.27
CA ILE A 197 -7.20 9.45 18.88
C ILE A 197 -7.80 9.72 17.50
N LEU A 198 -7.90 8.69 16.65
CA LEU A 198 -8.52 8.82 15.35
C LEU A 198 -10.03 8.99 15.53
N THR A 199 -10.48 10.23 15.42
CA THR A 199 -11.92 10.51 15.35
C THR A 199 -12.42 10.05 13.99
N GLU A 200 -13.42 9.18 13.97
CA GLU A 200 -14.22 9.00 12.76
C GLU A 200 -14.88 10.36 12.44
N ASP A 201 -14.80 10.79 11.19
CA ASP A 201 -15.77 11.74 10.64
C ASP A 201 -17.13 11.03 10.60
N ILE A 202 -17.67 10.74 11.78
CA ILE A 202 -19.07 10.34 11.91
C ILE A 202 -19.83 11.53 11.38
N LYS A 203 -20.27 11.44 10.12
CA LYS A 203 -21.34 12.32 9.68
C LYS A 203 -22.44 12.16 10.72
N PRO A 204 -22.69 13.18 11.54
CA PRO A 204 -23.61 13.01 12.66
C PRO A 204 -24.91 12.47 12.09
N PHE A 205 -25.68 11.76 12.90
CA PHE A 205 -27.04 11.28 12.62
C PHE A 205 -27.99 12.37 12.07
N SER A 206 -27.44 13.55 11.83
CA SER A 206 -28.07 14.75 11.28
C SER A 206 -28.72 14.54 9.90
N ASP A 207 -28.26 13.59 9.08
CA ASP A 207 -28.84 13.40 7.73
C ASP A 207 -30.30 12.94 7.79
N SER A 208 -30.68 12.13 8.78
CA SER A 208 -32.08 11.71 8.98
C SER A 208 -32.89 12.83 9.65
N PHE A 209 -32.35 13.43 10.71
CA PHE A 209 -33.01 14.54 11.43
C PHE A 209 -33.16 15.80 10.57
N THR A 210 -32.13 16.15 9.79
CA THR A 210 -32.19 17.28 8.86
C THR A 210 -33.16 17.04 7.72
N LYS A 211 -33.22 15.81 7.17
CA LYS A 211 -34.21 15.44 6.15
C LYS A 211 -35.65 15.57 6.67
N ASP A 212 -35.92 15.05 7.86
CA ASP A 212 -37.24 15.13 8.49
C ASP A 212 -37.63 16.58 8.82
N ALA A 213 -36.72 17.37 9.31
CA ALA A 213 -36.94 18.78 9.59
C ALA A 213 -37.19 19.59 8.31
N VAL A 214 -36.43 19.32 7.25
CA VAL A 214 -36.61 19.95 5.93
C VAL A 214 -37.95 19.52 5.32
N SER A 215 -38.30 18.22 5.34
CA SER A 215 -39.56 17.72 4.82
C SER A 215 -40.75 18.34 5.54
N THR A 216 -40.66 18.53 6.86
CA THR A 216 -41.68 19.17 7.67
C THR A 216 -41.80 20.66 7.34
N ALA A 217 -40.68 21.35 7.12
CA ALA A 217 -40.67 22.75 6.72
C ALA A 217 -41.28 22.95 5.33
N LEU A 218 -41.03 22.04 4.39
CA LEU A 218 -41.54 22.09 3.02
C LEU A 218 -43.09 21.96 2.96
N LYS A 219 -43.75 21.30 3.93
CA LYS A 219 -45.19 21.16 4.01
C LYS A 219 -45.94 22.52 4.18
N ILE A 220 -45.22 23.58 4.54
CA ILE A 220 -45.78 24.94 4.70
C ILE A 220 -45.94 25.65 3.36
N LEU A 221 -45.30 25.15 2.29
CA LEU A 221 -45.31 25.77 0.98
C LEU A 221 -46.57 25.37 0.19
N ASN A 222 -46.99 26.25 -0.72
CA ASN A 222 -48.04 25.93 -1.68
C ASN A 222 -47.52 24.85 -2.67
N PRO A 223 -48.41 24.03 -3.28
CA PRO A 223 -47.99 22.95 -4.19
C PRO A 223 -47.07 23.41 -5.33
N ARG A 224 -47.28 24.61 -5.85
CA ARG A 224 -46.41 25.20 -6.90
C ARG A 224 -45.04 25.63 -6.37
N GLU A 225 -45.02 26.23 -5.18
CA GLU A 225 -43.79 26.64 -4.51
C GLU A 225 -42.97 25.41 -4.07
N TYR A 226 -43.66 24.38 -3.55
CA TYR A 226 -43.06 23.10 -3.17
C TYR A 226 -42.34 22.45 -4.36
N LYS A 227 -43.05 22.31 -5.52
CA LYS A 227 -42.48 21.72 -6.73
C LYS A 227 -41.22 22.46 -7.19
N VAL A 228 -41.25 23.79 -7.23
CA VAL A 228 -40.12 24.63 -7.64
C VAL A 228 -38.93 24.45 -6.71
N ILE A 229 -39.12 24.41 -5.39
CA ILE A 229 -38.04 24.25 -4.44
C ILE A 229 -37.43 22.84 -4.49
N THR A 230 -38.28 21.80 -4.54
CA THR A 230 -37.86 20.41 -4.57
C THR A 230 -37.02 20.09 -5.81
N GLU A 231 -37.49 20.54 -6.98
CA GLU A 231 -36.77 20.29 -8.24
C GLU A 231 -35.50 21.15 -8.39
N TYR A 232 -35.56 22.41 -7.93
CA TYR A 232 -34.42 23.32 -8.06
C TYR A 232 -33.24 22.92 -7.16
N TYR A 233 -33.47 22.45 -5.92
CA TYR A 233 -32.44 22.05 -4.97
C TYR A 233 -32.21 20.53 -4.92
N GLY A 234 -32.88 19.75 -5.75
CA GLY A 234 -32.70 18.29 -5.77
C GLY A 234 -33.13 17.61 -4.47
N LEU A 235 -34.21 18.11 -3.83
CA LEU A 235 -34.74 17.51 -2.60
C LEU A 235 -35.57 16.26 -2.95
N ASP A 236 -35.80 15.36 -1.98
CA ASP A 236 -36.50 14.07 -2.17
C ASP A 236 -35.78 13.07 -3.12
N GLY A 237 -34.48 13.13 -3.21
CA GLY A 237 -33.69 12.18 -3.99
C GLY A 237 -33.68 12.45 -5.51
N GLN A 238 -34.16 13.61 -5.93
CA GLN A 238 -34.08 14.05 -7.31
C GLN A 238 -32.77 14.82 -7.58
N PHE A 239 -32.39 14.91 -8.86
CA PHE A 239 -31.25 15.75 -9.26
C PHE A 239 -31.70 17.22 -9.38
N GLU A 240 -30.77 18.15 -9.09
CA GLU A 240 -30.98 19.58 -9.30
C GLU A 240 -31.30 19.87 -10.76
N ARG A 241 -32.35 20.65 -10.98
CA ARG A 241 -32.81 21.04 -12.33
C ARG A 241 -32.73 22.55 -12.54
N PRO A 242 -32.31 23.01 -13.73
CA PRO A 242 -32.23 24.43 -14.02
C PRO A 242 -33.61 25.03 -14.16
N ILE A 243 -33.74 26.30 -13.78
CA ILE A 243 -35.02 27.05 -13.79
C ILE A 243 -35.75 26.97 -15.14
N LYS A 244 -35.00 26.96 -16.26
CA LYS A 244 -35.55 26.87 -17.60
C LYS A 244 -36.33 25.58 -17.88
N GLU A 245 -35.90 24.48 -17.32
CA GLU A 245 -36.56 23.18 -17.46
C GLU A 245 -37.83 23.13 -16.60
N ILE A 246 -37.72 23.59 -15.36
CA ILE A 246 -38.84 23.68 -14.42
C ILE A 246 -39.94 24.59 -15.01
N ALA A 247 -39.55 25.72 -15.59
CA ALA A 247 -40.47 26.67 -16.24
C ALA A 247 -41.23 26.04 -17.42
N LYS A 248 -40.56 25.29 -18.28
CA LYS A 248 -41.18 24.56 -19.39
C LYS A 248 -42.19 23.52 -18.90
N GLU A 249 -41.84 22.75 -17.86
CA GLU A 249 -42.71 21.71 -17.31
C GLU A 249 -43.95 22.29 -16.63
N MET A 250 -43.79 23.42 -15.93
CA MET A 250 -44.91 24.10 -15.26
C MET A 250 -45.74 25.01 -16.18
N GLY A 251 -45.32 25.19 -17.43
CA GLY A 251 -45.99 26.12 -18.37
C GLY A 251 -45.91 27.59 -17.94
N LEU A 252 -44.83 27.98 -17.24
CA LEU A 252 -44.62 29.32 -16.71
C LEU A 252 -43.39 29.97 -17.36
N GLY A 253 -43.33 31.31 -17.33
CA GLY A 253 -42.11 32.02 -17.73
C GLY A 253 -41.01 31.90 -16.68
N ASP A 254 -39.75 31.92 -17.11
CA ASP A 254 -38.55 31.79 -16.26
C ASP A 254 -38.56 32.77 -15.08
N GLU A 255 -39.00 34.02 -15.34
CA GLU A 255 -39.04 35.04 -14.29
C GLU A 255 -40.08 34.73 -13.22
N ARG A 256 -41.22 34.15 -13.62
CA ARG A 256 -42.26 33.73 -12.66
C ARG A 256 -41.79 32.60 -11.76
N VAL A 257 -41.00 31.65 -12.28
CA VAL A 257 -40.39 30.56 -11.48
C VAL A 257 -39.36 31.14 -10.52
N ARG A 258 -38.57 32.16 -10.94
CA ARG A 258 -37.64 32.86 -10.04
C ARG A 258 -38.34 33.58 -8.90
N GLN A 259 -39.49 34.22 -9.18
CA GLN A 259 -40.30 34.88 -8.17
C GLN A 259 -40.86 33.85 -7.17
N LEU A 260 -41.45 32.75 -7.65
CA LEU A 260 -41.95 31.67 -6.80
C LEU A 260 -40.87 31.10 -5.89
N ARG A 261 -39.66 30.88 -6.41
CA ARG A 261 -38.51 30.45 -5.59
C ARG A 261 -38.17 31.45 -4.49
N LYS A 262 -38.07 32.75 -4.83
CA LYS A 262 -37.76 33.79 -3.84
C LYS A 262 -38.86 33.89 -2.77
N GLU A 263 -40.14 33.84 -3.17
CA GLU A 263 -41.26 33.86 -2.22
C GLU A 263 -41.24 32.62 -1.30
N ALA A 264 -41.00 31.44 -1.84
CA ALA A 264 -40.92 30.21 -1.08
C ALA A 264 -39.78 30.24 -0.05
N VAL A 265 -38.56 30.63 -0.47
CA VAL A 265 -37.42 30.79 0.45
C VAL A 265 -37.70 31.83 1.53
N LYS A 266 -38.31 32.95 1.19
CA LYS A 266 -38.70 33.99 2.17
C LYS A 266 -39.74 33.48 3.17
N LYS A 267 -40.71 32.67 2.75
CA LYS A 267 -41.70 32.02 3.62
C LYS A 267 -41.03 31.02 4.57
N LEU A 268 -40.13 30.17 4.06
CA LEU A 268 -39.38 29.22 4.85
C LEU A 268 -38.49 29.92 5.88
N SER A 269 -37.74 30.93 5.47
CA SER A 269 -36.87 31.71 6.36
C SER A 269 -37.67 32.39 7.49
N LYS A 270 -38.86 32.93 7.18
CA LYS A 270 -39.69 33.61 8.18
C LYS A 270 -40.33 32.65 9.20
N ARG A 271 -40.76 31.46 8.77
CA ARG A 271 -41.48 30.51 9.61
C ARG A 271 -40.59 29.48 10.28
N CYS A 272 -39.56 28.98 9.58
CA CYS A 272 -38.69 27.88 10.05
C CYS A 272 -37.24 28.30 10.25
N GLY A 273 -36.89 29.56 9.95
CA GLY A 273 -35.47 30.00 9.97
C GLY A 273 -34.77 29.89 11.32
N LYS A 274 -35.52 30.00 12.44
CA LYS A 274 -34.93 29.78 13.77
C LYS A 274 -34.65 28.30 14.04
N THR A 275 -35.60 27.44 13.71
CA THR A 275 -35.51 25.97 13.91
C THR A 275 -34.49 25.32 12.99
N LEU A 276 -34.38 25.76 11.74
CA LEU A 276 -33.38 25.24 10.80
C LEU A 276 -31.94 25.72 11.10
N LYS A 277 -31.80 26.92 11.71
CA LYS A 277 -30.48 27.40 12.16
C LYS A 277 -29.92 26.67 13.37
N THR A 278 -30.76 26.05 14.18
CA THR A 278 -30.32 25.23 15.33
C THR A 278 -29.91 23.82 14.93
N LEU A 279 -30.12 23.43 13.66
CA LEU A 279 -29.73 22.13 13.10
C LEU A 279 -28.44 22.19 12.25
N LEU A 280 -27.88 23.38 12.06
CA LEU A 280 -26.59 23.66 11.45
C LEU A 280 -25.53 23.87 12.53
#